data_b9d799f36e35f5d1e0e3fab59a8a1950
#
_entry.id   b9d799f36e35f5d1e0e3fab59a8a1950
#
_cell.length_a   1.000
_cell.length_b   1.000
_cell.length_c   1.000
_cell.angle_alpha   90.00
_cell.angle_beta   90.00
_cell.angle_gamma   90.00
#
_symmetry.space_group_name_H-M   'P 1'
#
loop_
_entity.id
_entity.type
_entity.pdbx_description
1 polymer ?
#
loop_
_entity_poly.entity_id
_entity_poly.type
_entity_poly.pdbx_seq_one_letter_code
_entity_poly.pdbx_strand_id
1 'polypeptide(L)'
;MDFADVDWNQGNYFIKAFVNGDAVGASQIKSVPFALIADGIRGVLTKRQLIGTWKASRGEKGSLTYHTFNLEKDGSLSYSRKDDYEPEYYSGTWKVNNLGFITFNVTKASPYTESVGKYVMFSLYDKDDNTLYLGGNDDFLSDGLSFYKQ
;
A
#
# COMPACT_ATOMS: atom_id res chain seq x y z
N MET A 1 -22.56 11.51 17.86
CA MET A 1 -22.32 10.73 16.63
C MET A 1 -20.98 11.21 16.12
N ASP A 2 -19.99 10.34 16.12
CA ASP A 2 -18.66 10.68 15.58
C ASP A 2 -18.68 10.49 14.07
N PHE A 3 -17.95 11.31 13.32
CA PHE A 3 -17.81 11.20 11.87
C PHE A 3 -17.21 9.86 11.44
N ALA A 4 -16.45 9.23 12.35
CA ALA A 4 -15.86 7.91 12.16
C ALA A 4 -16.91 6.77 12.20
N ASP A 5 -18.10 7.00 12.79
CA ASP A 5 -19.14 5.99 12.93
C ASP A 5 -20.12 5.97 11.74
N VAL A 6 -19.94 6.87 10.77
CA VAL A 6 -20.82 6.98 9.61
C VAL A 6 -20.40 5.96 8.55
N ASP A 7 -21.30 5.04 8.20
CA ASP A 7 -21.10 4.14 7.05
C ASP A 7 -21.37 4.87 5.74
N TRP A 8 -20.34 5.46 5.19
CA TRP A 8 -20.38 6.26 3.96
C TRP A 8 -20.77 5.47 2.69
N ASN A 9 -20.87 4.15 2.78
CA ASN A 9 -21.25 3.29 1.66
C ASN A 9 -22.78 3.10 1.52
N GLN A 10 -23.54 3.55 2.51
CA GLN A 10 -24.98 3.35 2.55
C GLN A 10 -25.75 4.68 2.45
N GLY A 11 -26.08 5.08 1.24
CA GLY A 11 -27.13 6.07 1.01
C GLY A 11 -26.66 7.49 0.69
N ASN A 12 -27.63 8.41 0.67
CA ASN A 12 -27.41 9.82 0.39
C ASN A 12 -27.28 10.58 1.71
N TYR A 13 -26.16 11.27 1.90
CA TYR A 13 -25.89 12.08 3.09
C TYR A 13 -26.16 13.55 2.80
N PHE A 14 -26.60 14.26 3.84
CA PHE A 14 -26.90 15.68 3.76
C PHE A 14 -26.23 16.42 4.94
N ILE A 15 -25.66 17.57 4.63
CA ILE A 15 -25.33 18.56 5.67
C ILE A 15 -26.54 19.45 5.85
N LYS A 16 -27.04 19.55 7.08
CA LYS A 16 -28.12 20.43 7.47
C LYS A 16 -27.61 21.47 8.46
N ALA A 17 -27.78 22.73 8.11
CA ALA A 17 -27.40 23.83 8.97
C ALA A 17 -28.60 24.32 9.78
N PHE A 18 -28.35 24.67 11.07
CA PHE A 18 -29.33 25.23 11.98
C PHE A 18 -28.81 26.55 12.54
N VAL A 19 -29.67 27.55 12.63
CA VAL A 19 -29.40 28.81 13.30
C VAL A 19 -30.49 29.01 14.35
N ASN A 20 -30.12 29.20 15.60
CA ASN A 20 -31.04 29.33 16.72
C ASN A 20 -32.09 28.20 16.86
N GLY A 21 -31.74 26.99 16.40
CA GLY A 21 -32.65 25.83 16.40
C GLY A 21 -33.49 25.67 15.13
N ASP A 22 -33.53 26.65 14.26
CA ASP A 22 -34.26 26.59 12.98
C ASP A 22 -33.36 26.09 11.85
N ALA A 23 -33.86 25.17 11.06
CA ALA A 23 -33.14 24.65 9.88
C ALA A 23 -33.10 25.72 8.78
N VAL A 24 -31.88 26.20 8.48
CA VAL A 24 -31.67 27.27 7.48
C VAL A 24 -31.23 26.73 6.11
N GLY A 25 -30.92 25.45 6.02
CA GLY A 25 -30.60 24.83 4.75
C GLY A 25 -30.16 23.39 4.90
N ALA A 26 -30.30 22.64 3.81
CA ALA A 26 -29.76 21.30 3.68
C ALA A 26 -29.10 21.16 2.30
N SER A 27 -27.91 20.61 2.25
CA SER A 27 -27.20 20.28 1.01
C SER A 27 -26.78 18.83 1.00
N GLN A 28 -27.05 18.16 -0.11
CA GLN A 28 -26.58 16.79 -0.29
C GLN A 28 -25.05 16.78 -0.41
N ILE A 29 -24.43 15.90 0.32
CA ILE A 29 -23.00 15.62 0.16
C ILE A 29 -22.87 14.76 -1.10
N LYS A 30 -22.58 15.38 -2.25
CA LYS A 30 -22.41 14.66 -3.53
C LYS A 30 -21.04 14.00 -3.68
N SER A 31 -20.05 14.54 -3.00
CA SER A 31 -18.73 13.91 -2.79
C SER A 31 -18.05 14.59 -1.61
N VAL A 32 -17.44 13.82 -0.74
CA VAL A 32 -16.46 14.34 0.24
C VAL A 32 -15.09 14.03 -0.36
N PRO A 33 -14.10 14.92 -0.26
CA PRO A 33 -12.75 14.62 -0.74
C PRO A 33 -12.21 13.28 -0.24
N PHE A 34 -12.63 12.87 0.96
CA PHE A 34 -12.33 11.55 1.52
C PHE A 34 -13.14 10.40 0.92
N ALA A 35 -14.35 10.65 0.42
CA ALA A 35 -15.12 9.63 -0.30
C ALA A 35 -14.61 9.47 -1.74
N LEU A 36 -14.09 10.52 -2.36
CA LEU A 36 -13.35 10.42 -3.61
C LEU A 36 -12.03 9.65 -3.42
N ILE A 37 -11.38 9.82 -2.27
CA ILE A 37 -10.24 9.00 -1.89
C ILE A 37 -10.71 7.58 -1.56
N ALA A 38 -11.84 7.38 -0.89
CA ALA A 38 -12.37 6.05 -0.57
C ALA A 38 -12.93 5.33 -1.81
N ASP A 39 -13.48 6.05 -2.78
CA ASP A 39 -13.97 5.51 -4.07
C ASP A 39 -12.87 5.43 -5.12
N GLY A 40 -11.87 6.32 -5.04
CA GLY A 40 -10.62 6.26 -5.81
C GLY A 40 -9.58 5.30 -5.19
N ILE A 41 -9.73 4.95 -3.92
CA ILE A 41 -9.14 3.78 -3.27
C ILE A 41 -10.05 2.55 -3.58
N ARG A 42 -10.50 2.43 -4.83
CA ARG A 42 -10.92 1.13 -5.35
C ARG A 42 -9.70 0.21 -5.27
N GLY A 43 -9.63 -0.50 -4.12
CA GLY A 43 -8.54 -1.38 -3.80
C GLY A 43 -7.64 -0.89 -2.68
N VAL A 44 -8.22 -0.33 -1.57
CA VAL A 44 -7.47 -0.30 -0.31
C VAL A 44 -7.01 -1.72 -0.06
N LEU A 45 -5.72 -1.91 -0.25
CA LEU A 45 -5.08 -3.20 -0.07
C LEU A 45 -5.33 -3.66 1.36
N THR A 46 -6.14 -4.67 1.48
CA THR A 46 -6.29 -5.35 2.76
C THR A 46 -5.05 -6.21 3.01
N LYS A 47 -4.71 -6.41 4.26
CA LYS A 47 -3.64 -7.34 4.65
C LYS A 47 -3.80 -8.69 3.93
N ARG A 48 -5.03 -9.20 3.80
CA ARG A 48 -5.34 -10.48 3.15
C ARG A 48 -4.93 -10.53 1.67
N GLN A 49 -5.10 -9.43 0.94
CA GLN A 49 -4.74 -9.36 -0.49
C GLN A 49 -3.22 -9.35 -0.67
N LEU A 50 -2.50 -8.73 0.27
CA LEU A 50 -1.04 -8.62 0.23
C LEU A 50 -0.31 -9.91 0.61
N ILE A 51 -0.91 -10.78 1.42
CA ILE A 51 -0.28 -12.04 1.82
C ILE A 51 0.06 -12.88 0.59
N GLY A 52 1.31 -13.34 0.53
CA GLY A 52 1.81 -14.22 -0.53
C GLY A 52 3.16 -13.79 -1.07
N THR A 53 3.56 -14.44 -2.16
CA THR A 53 4.80 -14.18 -2.87
C THR A 53 4.55 -13.25 -4.05
N TRP A 54 5.33 -12.19 -4.13
CA TRP A 54 5.26 -11.18 -5.16
C TRP A 54 6.60 -11.08 -5.88
N LYS A 55 6.57 -11.11 -7.21
CA LYS A 55 7.79 -11.04 -8.04
C LYS A 55 7.74 -9.89 -9.02
N ALA A 56 8.86 -9.24 -9.19
CA ALA A 56 9.10 -8.24 -10.23
C ALA A 56 10.46 -8.49 -10.88
N SER A 57 10.63 -7.97 -12.08
CA SER A 57 11.92 -7.87 -12.74
C SER A 57 12.07 -6.52 -13.39
N ARG A 58 13.30 -6.02 -13.40
CA ARG A 58 13.64 -4.72 -13.99
C ARG A 58 14.96 -4.86 -14.75
N GLY A 59 15.09 -4.11 -15.84
CA GLY A 59 16.30 -4.03 -16.66
C GLY A 59 16.06 -4.46 -18.09
N GLU A 60 17.13 -4.43 -18.89
CA GLU A 60 17.13 -4.84 -20.27
C GLU A 60 17.62 -6.29 -20.42
N LYS A 61 17.37 -6.89 -21.58
CA LYS A 61 17.82 -8.24 -21.89
C LYS A 61 19.35 -8.34 -21.75
N GLY A 62 19.81 -9.11 -20.76
CA GLY A 62 21.24 -9.31 -20.46
C GLY A 62 21.69 -8.66 -19.14
N SER A 63 20.83 -7.84 -18.49
CA SER A 63 21.08 -7.29 -17.15
C SER A 63 19.77 -7.11 -16.41
N LEU A 64 19.17 -8.22 -15.97
CA LEU A 64 17.89 -8.24 -15.28
C LEU A 64 18.09 -8.34 -13.77
N THR A 65 17.47 -7.41 -13.05
CA THR A 65 17.35 -7.50 -11.60
C THR A 65 16.00 -8.13 -11.26
N TYR A 66 16.03 -9.17 -10.45
CA TYR A 66 14.84 -9.88 -9.97
C TYR A 66 14.56 -9.52 -8.53
N HIS A 67 13.32 -9.23 -8.24
CA HIS A 67 12.83 -8.85 -6.92
C HIS A 67 11.79 -9.88 -6.46
N THR A 68 11.89 -10.36 -5.26
CA THR A 68 10.90 -11.27 -4.68
C THR A 68 10.58 -10.84 -3.25
N PHE A 69 9.29 -10.55 -2.98
CA PHE A 69 8.75 -10.35 -1.65
C PHE A 69 7.92 -11.56 -1.23
N ASN A 70 8.10 -11.99 0.02
CA ASN A 70 7.15 -12.85 0.71
C ASN A 70 6.56 -12.09 1.89
N LEU A 71 5.26 -11.91 1.88
CA LEU A 71 4.49 -11.23 2.90
C LEU A 71 3.63 -12.26 3.62
N GLU A 72 4.00 -12.62 4.84
CA GLU A 72 3.36 -13.69 5.57
C GLU A 72 2.18 -13.18 6.41
N LYS A 73 1.26 -14.08 6.73
CA LYS A 73 0.05 -13.78 7.50
C LYS A 73 0.37 -13.27 8.92
N ASP A 74 1.42 -13.75 9.54
CA ASP A 74 1.89 -13.33 10.86
C ASP A 74 2.53 -11.93 10.86
N GLY A 75 2.76 -11.36 9.68
CA GLY A 75 3.40 -10.06 9.49
C GLY A 75 4.90 -10.15 9.27
N SER A 76 5.46 -11.34 9.12
CA SER A 76 6.86 -11.48 8.73
C SER A 76 7.05 -11.13 7.25
N LEU A 77 8.21 -10.57 6.96
CA LEU A 77 8.67 -10.13 5.66
C LEU A 77 9.96 -10.84 5.31
N SER A 78 10.05 -11.36 4.10
CA SER A 78 11.34 -11.58 3.44
C SER A 78 11.35 -10.93 2.07
N TYR A 79 12.47 -10.36 1.70
CA TYR A 79 12.69 -9.75 0.40
C TYR A 79 14.07 -10.17 -0.12
N SER A 80 14.14 -10.48 -1.39
CA SER A 80 15.40 -10.71 -2.08
C SER A 80 15.47 -9.91 -3.38
N ARG A 81 16.65 -9.37 -3.62
CA ARG A 81 17.03 -8.77 -4.90
C ARG A 81 18.19 -9.59 -5.47
N LYS A 82 18.09 -9.95 -6.71
CA LYS A 82 19.12 -10.70 -7.44
C LYS A 82 19.35 -10.05 -8.80
N ASP A 83 20.55 -9.62 -9.01
CA ASP A 83 21.09 -9.17 -10.31
C ASP A 83 22.31 -10.03 -10.69
N ASP A 84 23.18 -9.50 -11.53
CA ASP A 84 24.43 -10.17 -11.94
C ASP A 84 25.51 -10.12 -10.86
N TYR A 85 25.26 -9.43 -9.75
CA TYR A 85 26.16 -9.31 -8.59
C TYR A 85 25.74 -10.23 -7.46
N GLU A 86 26.26 -9.97 -6.26
CA GLU A 86 25.91 -10.71 -5.05
C GLU A 86 24.41 -10.50 -4.70
N PRO A 87 23.65 -11.56 -4.47
CA PRO A 87 22.25 -11.43 -4.13
C PRO A 87 22.06 -10.78 -2.75
N GLU A 88 21.09 -9.90 -2.68
CA GLU A 88 20.72 -9.19 -1.47
C GLU A 88 19.51 -9.86 -0.82
N TYR A 89 19.54 -9.95 0.50
CA TYR A 89 18.46 -10.54 1.31
C TYR A 89 18.10 -9.63 2.46
N TYR A 90 16.81 -9.47 2.66
CA TYR A 90 16.24 -8.63 3.70
C TYR A 90 15.14 -9.40 4.44
N SER A 91 15.08 -9.24 5.75
CA SER A 91 13.99 -9.81 6.53
C SER A 91 13.56 -8.87 7.66
N GLY A 92 12.31 -9.03 8.08
CA GLY A 92 11.72 -8.18 9.10
C GLY A 92 10.24 -8.39 9.23
N THR A 93 9.51 -7.30 9.40
CA THR A 93 8.05 -7.31 9.52
C THR A 93 7.41 -6.31 8.57
N TRP A 94 6.15 -6.54 8.26
CA TRP A 94 5.36 -5.66 7.42
C TRP A 94 3.98 -5.40 7.99
N LYS A 95 3.43 -4.26 7.64
CA LYS A 95 2.04 -3.89 7.93
C LYS A 95 1.50 -2.96 6.84
N VAL A 96 0.19 -2.95 6.68
CA VAL A 96 -0.52 -2.00 5.84
C VAL A 96 -1.46 -1.16 6.71
N ASN A 97 -1.57 0.12 6.43
CA ASN A 97 -2.51 1.01 7.09
C ASN A 97 -3.82 1.13 6.30
N ASN A 98 -4.80 1.84 6.88
CA ASN A 98 -6.12 2.05 6.26
C ASN A 98 -6.08 2.91 4.97
N LEU A 99 -4.96 3.54 4.68
CA LEU A 99 -4.75 4.34 3.46
C LEU A 99 -4.00 3.57 2.36
N GLY A 100 -3.70 2.28 2.59
CA GLY A 100 -2.99 1.45 1.62
C GLY A 100 -1.46 1.62 1.63
N PHE A 101 -0.90 2.42 2.55
CA PHE A 101 0.56 2.47 2.70
C PHE A 101 1.07 1.22 3.38
N ILE A 102 2.07 0.61 2.75
CA ILE A 102 2.77 -0.54 3.30
C ILE A 102 4.02 -0.02 4.03
N THR A 103 4.20 -0.50 5.25
CA THR A 103 5.42 -0.26 6.02
C THR A 103 6.20 -1.56 6.12
N PHE A 104 7.44 -1.54 5.68
CA PHE A 104 8.43 -2.58 5.92
C PHE A 104 9.37 -2.13 7.05
N ASN A 105 9.52 -2.98 8.06
CA ASN A 105 10.50 -2.78 9.12
C ASN A 105 11.57 -3.86 8.97
N VAL A 106 12.62 -3.53 8.23
CA VAL A 106 13.74 -4.43 7.96
C VAL A 106 14.62 -4.51 9.20
N THR A 107 14.81 -5.71 9.73
CA THR A 107 15.59 -5.97 10.93
C THR A 107 16.90 -6.69 10.64
N LYS A 108 17.01 -7.29 9.45
CA LYS A 108 18.23 -7.93 8.96
C LYS A 108 18.39 -7.67 7.48
N ALA A 109 19.59 -7.37 7.04
CA ALA A 109 19.97 -7.22 5.64
C ALA A 109 21.33 -7.87 5.40
N SER A 110 21.55 -8.43 4.22
CA SER A 110 22.80 -9.05 3.81
C SER A 110 22.96 -8.88 2.29
N PRO A 111 24.11 -8.47 1.79
CA PRO A 111 25.32 -8.10 2.55
C PRO A 111 25.25 -6.72 3.21
N TYR A 112 24.30 -5.83 2.82
CA TYR A 112 24.25 -4.43 3.21
C TYR A 112 23.51 -4.22 4.52
N THR A 113 24.21 -4.30 5.64
CA THR A 113 23.62 -4.15 6.99
C THR A 113 23.09 -2.75 7.27
N GLU A 114 23.57 -1.73 6.56
CA GLU A 114 23.08 -0.36 6.62
C GLU A 114 21.63 -0.19 6.10
N SER A 115 21.16 -1.15 5.33
CA SER A 115 19.76 -1.19 4.84
C SER A 115 18.76 -1.69 5.90
N VAL A 116 19.17 -1.86 7.14
CA VAL A 116 18.24 -2.11 8.25
C VAL A 116 17.51 -0.81 8.59
N GLY A 117 16.19 -0.85 8.59
CA GLY A 117 15.41 0.36 8.81
C GLY A 117 13.92 0.20 8.57
N LYS A 118 13.23 1.33 8.65
CA LYS A 118 11.79 1.40 8.40
C LYS A 118 11.52 2.12 7.08
N TYR A 119 10.86 1.45 6.16
CA TYR A 119 10.51 1.95 4.85
C TYR A 119 8.99 2.03 4.71
N VAL A 120 8.50 3.18 4.26
CA VAL A 120 7.07 3.40 4.03
C VAL A 120 6.87 3.58 2.53
N MET A 121 6.07 2.70 1.95
CA MET A 121 5.80 2.70 0.52
C MET A 121 4.33 2.95 0.26
N PHE A 122 4.02 3.75 -0.74
CA PHE A 122 2.69 3.77 -1.26
C PHE A 122 2.48 2.56 -2.18
N SER A 123 1.25 2.06 -2.23
CA SER A 123 0.92 0.92 -3.05
C SER A 123 -0.33 1.18 -3.87
N LEU A 124 -0.32 0.71 -5.10
CA LEU A 124 -1.50 0.61 -5.95
C LEU A 124 -1.67 -0.85 -6.34
N TYR A 125 -2.87 -1.37 -6.15
CA TYR A 125 -3.18 -2.74 -6.49
C TYR A 125 -4.21 -2.80 -7.61
N ASP A 126 -3.85 -3.45 -8.69
CA ASP A 126 -4.77 -3.82 -9.73
C ASP A 126 -5.24 -5.27 -9.49
N LYS A 127 -6.53 -5.38 -9.11
CA LYS A 127 -7.14 -6.69 -8.82
C LYS A 127 -7.40 -7.51 -10.09
N ASP A 128 -7.55 -6.86 -11.23
CA ASP A 128 -7.90 -7.52 -12.47
C ASP A 128 -6.65 -8.22 -13.05
N ASP A 129 -5.50 -7.58 -12.92
CA ASP A 129 -4.20 -8.14 -13.32
C ASP A 129 -3.43 -8.79 -12.18
N ASN A 130 -3.96 -8.73 -10.95
CA ASN A 130 -3.29 -9.20 -9.73
C ASN A 130 -1.87 -8.61 -9.57
N THR A 131 -1.76 -7.32 -9.89
CA THR A 131 -0.51 -6.58 -9.92
C THR A 131 -0.45 -5.60 -8.76
N LEU A 132 0.67 -5.58 -8.06
CA LEU A 132 0.97 -4.65 -6.97
C LEU A 132 2.08 -3.71 -7.42
N TYR A 133 1.78 -2.43 -7.58
CA TYR A 133 2.80 -1.40 -7.75
C TYR A 133 3.24 -0.90 -6.37
N LEU A 134 4.54 -0.93 -6.13
CA LEU A 134 5.17 -0.35 -4.94
C LEU A 134 6.06 0.80 -5.35
N GLY A 135 5.88 1.94 -4.73
CA GLY A 135 6.70 3.12 -4.95
C GLY A 135 7.07 3.79 -3.62
N GLY A 136 8.27 4.33 -3.55
CA GLY A 136 8.77 5.05 -2.39
C GLY A 136 9.97 5.91 -2.79
N ASN A 137 10.34 6.84 -1.92
CA ASN A 137 11.50 7.72 -2.12
C ASN A 137 12.78 7.15 -1.51
N ASP A 138 12.78 5.89 -1.11
CA ASP A 138 13.87 5.30 -0.34
C ASP A 138 14.75 4.43 -1.23
N ASP A 139 16.01 4.31 -0.90
CA ASP A 139 17.02 3.50 -1.58
C ASP A 139 16.64 2.01 -1.70
N PHE A 140 15.63 1.58 -0.95
CA PHE A 140 15.13 0.21 -0.92
C PHE A 140 14.36 -0.20 -2.21
N LEU A 141 13.53 0.71 -2.76
CA LEU A 141 12.85 0.57 -4.06
C LEU A 141 12.68 1.95 -4.70
N SER A 142 13.80 2.58 -5.06
CA SER A 142 13.90 4.00 -5.45
C SER A 142 12.99 4.41 -6.62
N ASP A 143 12.64 3.49 -7.51
CA ASP A 143 12.00 3.85 -8.78
C ASP A 143 10.62 3.25 -9.01
N GLY A 144 10.02 2.68 -7.99
CA GLY A 144 8.73 2.00 -8.12
C GLY A 144 8.76 0.78 -9.06
N LEU A 145 8.14 -0.29 -8.63
CA LEU A 145 8.10 -1.55 -9.37
C LEU A 145 6.70 -2.14 -9.35
N SER A 146 6.33 -2.78 -10.45
CA SER A 146 5.12 -3.59 -10.55
C SER A 146 5.45 -5.04 -10.23
N PHE A 147 4.80 -5.57 -9.21
CA PHE A 147 4.95 -6.94 -8.76
C PHE A 147 3.74 -7.77 -9.15
N TYR A 148 3.97 -9.00 -9.53
CA TYR A 148 2.95 -9.98 -9.88
C TYR A 148 2.89 -11.06 -8.80
N LYS A 149 1.68 -11.38 -8.36
CA LYS A 149 1.44 -12.43 -7.38
C LYS A 149 1.67 -13.81 -8.01
N GLN A 150 2.33 -14.66 -7.24
CA GLN A 150 2.59 -16.04 -7.62
C GLN A 150 1.55 -16.98 -7.03
#